data_c68b1880d15b6823869b56bca6a738ec
#
_entry.id   c68b1880d15b6823869b56bca6a738ec
#
_cell.length_a   1.000
_cell.length_b   1.000
_cell.length_c   1.000
_cell.angle_alpha   90.00
_cell.angle_beta   90.00
_cell.angle_gamma   90.00
#
_symmetry.space_group_name_H-M   'P 1'
#
loop_
_entity.id
_entity.type
_entity.pdbx_description
1 polymer ?
#
loop_
_entity_poly.entity_id
_entity_poly.type
_entity_poly.pdbx_seq_one_letter_code
_entity_poly.pdbx_strand_id
1 'polypeptide(L)'
;YKITKDHPRLIIPFYDTTGKIFAFQGRAFGKEQPKYLTIKLDENKQKVYGLERVNFQNQVFIVEGPIDSLFIDNCLAAGGADLFLKNKIPNENITYIFDNEPRNKEIVKRMYKVIEQDFNVVIWPEDLQLKDVNDMIMSGLTKLQLQDIISNNTYSKLSALTKLNYWKKIKEV
;
A
#
# COMPACT_ATOMS: atom_id res chain seq x y z
N TYR A 1 -10.98 12.07 23.00
CA TYR A 1 -9.58 12.54 22.92
C TYR A 1 -9.57 14.08 23.10
N LYS A 2 -9.03 14.60 24.21
CA LYS A 2 -8.68 16.02 24.30
C LYS A 2 -7.39 16.21 23.54
N ILE A 3 -7.44 16.77 22.35
CA ILE A 3 -6.26 17.24 21.63
C ILE A 3 -5.78 18.49 22.38
N THR A 4 -4.72 18.36 23.16
CA THR A 4 -4.19 19.45 23.98
C THR A 4 -3.33 20.44 23.21
N LYS A 5 -2.94 20.08 21.96
CA LYS A 5 -2.27 20.98 21.00
C LYS A 5 -2.78 20.60 19.61
N ASP A 6 -3.52 21.50 18.99
CA ASP A 6 -3.94 21.36 17.60
C ASP A 6 -2.78 21.70 16.66
N HIS A 7 -2.47 20.77 15.76
CA HIS A 7 -1.41 20.94 14.77
C HIS A 7 -2.03 20.83 13.36
N PRO A 8 -1.59 21.64 12.40
CA PRO A 8 -2.04 21.51 11.01
C PRO A 8 -1.79 20.09 10.48
N ARG A 9 -2.81 19.52 9.83
CA ARG A 9 -2.75 18.19 9.24
C ARG A 9 -3.34 18.22 7.84
N LEU A 10 -2.74 17.45 6.95
CA LEU A 10 -3.35 17.13 5.67
C LEU A 10 -4.54 16.19 5.93
N ILE A 11 -5.74 16.61 5.54
CA ILE A 11 -6.95 15.80 5.66
C ILE A 11 -7.12 14.93 4.42
N ILE A 12 -7.20 13.63 4.63
CA ILE A 12 -7.40 12.61 3.60
C ILE A 12 -8.77 11.97 3.82
N PRO A 13 -9.79 12.30 3.02
CA PRO A 13 -11.11 11.69 3.14
C PRO A 13 -11.12 10.28 2.53
N PHE A 14 -11.86 9.37 3.14
CA PHE A 14 -12.10 8.02 2.64
C PHE A 14 -13.53 7.89 2.17
N TYR A 15 -13.69 7.55 0.90
CA TYR A 15 -14.98 7.37 0.26
C TYR A 15 -15.27 5.88 0.04
N ASP A 16 -16.53 5.49 0.13
CA ASP A 16 -16.96 4.17 -0.31
C ASP A 16 -17.21 4.13 -1.83
N THR A 17 -17.60 2.96 -2.34
CA THR A 17 -17.87 2.75 -3.78
C THR A 17 -19.04 3.59 -4.32
N THR A 18 -19.84 4.22 -3.45
CA THR A 18 -20.94 5.13 -3.83
C THR A 18 -20.52 6.60 -3.78
N GLY A 19 -19.27 6.89 -3.38
CA GLY A 19 -18.76 8.24 -3.20
C GLY A 19 -19.15 8.88 -1.85
N LYS A 20 -19.70 8.13 -0.91
CA LYS A 20 -20.02 8.63 0.43
C LYS A 20 -18.80 8.56 1.34
N ILE A 21 -18.49 9.65 2.03
CA ILE A 21 -17.42 9.70 3.02
C ILE A 21 -17.77 8.81 4.23
N PHE A 22 -16.84 7.96 4.66
CA PHE A 22 -17.02 7.12 5.84
C PHE A 22 -15.88 7.25 6.87
N ALA A 23 -14.78 7.90 6.50
CA ALA A 23 -13.68 8.17 7.42
C ALA A 23 -12.84 9.35 6.94
N PHE A 24 -12.02 9.89 7.84
CA PHE A 24 -10.96 10.86 7.56
C PHE A 24 -9.66 10.41 8.19
N GLN A 25 -8.56 10.70 7.54
CA GLN A 25 -7.24 10.54 8.12
C GLN A 25 -6.49 11.87 8.06
N GLY A 26 -6.02 12.35 9.22
CA GLY A 26 -5.19 13.52 9.33
C GLY A 26 -3.71 13.11 9.36
N ARG A 27 -2.93 13.48 8.35
CA ARG A 27 -1.47 13.29 8.33
C ARG A 27 -0.78 14.53 8.85
N ALA A 28 0.10 14.39 9.84
CA ALA A 28 0.94 15.47 10.33
C ALA A 28 1.92 15.94 9.24
N PHE A 29 2.17 17.25 9.17
CA PHE A 29 3.15 17.81 8.22
C PHE A 29 4.59 17.67 8.73
N GLY A 30 4.79 17.58 10.03
CA GLY A 30 6.10 17.52 10.66
C GLY A 30 6.31 16.24 11.48
N LYS A 31 6.95 16.42 12.64
CA LYS A 31 7.31 15.32 13.57
C LYS A 31 6.24 15.05 14.63
N GLU A 32 5.07 15.66 14.52
CA GLU A 32 3.97 15.53 15.47
C GLU A 32 3.48 14.09 15.56
N GLN A 33 3.17 13.67 16.79
CA GLN A 33 2.63 12.33 17.06
C GLN A 33 1.14 12.41 17.44
N PRO A 34 0.33 11.48 17.01
CA PRO A 34 0.66 10.42 16.04
C PRO A 34 0.81 10.99 14.61
N LYS A 35 1.68 10.39 13.81
CA LYS A 35 1.90 10.78 12.39
C LYS A 35 0.58 10.74 11.61
N TYR A 36 -0.25 9.76 11.87
CA TYR A 36 -1.59 9.62 11.31
C TYR A 36 -2.64 9.52 12.41
N LEU A 37 -3.70 10.29 12.28
CA LEU A 37 -4.90 10.22 13.13
C LEU A 37 -6.10 9.87 12.25
N THR A 38 -6.79 8.76 12.55
CA THR A 38 -7.97 8.33 11.77
C THR A 38 -9.23 8.53 12.58
N ILE A 39 -10.24 9.15 11.98
CA ILE A 39 -11.59 9.30 12.51
C ILE A 39 -12.53 8.55 11.58
N LYS A 40 -13.20 7.54 12.08
CA LYS A 40 -14.26 6.82 11.36
C LYS A 40 -15.63 7.43 11.65
N LEU A 41 -16.43 7.60 10.62
CA LEU A 41 -17.84 7.96 10.70
C LEU A 41 -18.72 6.70 10.67
N ASP A 42 -18.21 5.59 10.14
CA ASP A 42 -18.85 4.29 10.12
C ASP A 42 -17.84 3.21 10.54
N GLU A 43 -18.01 2.71 11.76
CA GLU A 43 -17.10 1.71 12.34
C GLU A 43 -17.16 0.34 11.64
N ASN A 44 -18.25 0.03 10.94
CA ASN A 44 -18.41 -1.22 10.22
C ASN A 44 -17.62 -1.24 8.90
N LYS A 45 -17.19 -0.10 8.39
CA LYS A 45 -16.40 -0.02 7.16
C LYS A 45 -14.93 -0.23 7.42
N GLN A 46 -14.31 -1.06 6.59
CA GLN A 46 -12.86 -1.25 6.60
C GLN A 46 -12.17 -0.02 6.06
N LYS A 47 -11.03 0.34 6.65
CA LYS A 47 -10.25 1.50 6.26
C LYS A 47 -9.46 1.20 4.97
N VAL A 48 -10.14 1.32 3.83
CA VAL A 48 -9.55 1.22 2.50
C VAL A 48 -9.73 2.55 1.78
N TYR A 49 -8.65 3.12 1.28
CA TYR A 49 -8.64 4.38 0.54
C TYR A 49 -8.66 4.11 -0.96
N GLY A 50 -9.44 4.91 -1.71
CA GLY A 50 -9.49 4.86 -3.17
C GLY A 50 -10.59 3.98 -3.75
N LEU A 51 -11.53 3.50 -2.94
CA LEU A 51 -12.63 2.62 -3.38
C LEU A 51 -13.52 3.25 -4.45
N GLU A 52 -13.66 4.56 -4.43
CA GLU A 52 -14.50 5.35 -5.35
C GLU A 52 -13.91 5.48 -6.75
N ARG A 53 -12.60 5.21 -6.91
CA ARG A 53 -11.89 5.42 -8.17
C ARG A 53 -11.31 4.15 -8.80
N VAL A 54 -11.41 3.00 -8.11
CA VAL A 54 -10.84 1.74 -8.60
C VAL A 54 -11.85 0.97 -9.43
N ASN A 55 -11.41 0.52 -10.61
CA ASN A 55 -12.15 -0.43 -11.43
C ASN A 55 -11.70 -1.86 -11.12
N PHE A 56 -12.58 -2.62 -10.47
CA PHE A 56 -12.33 -4.00 -10.06
C PHE A 56 -12.32 -5.03 -11.22
N GLN A 57 -12.62 -4.61 -12.44
CA GLN A 57 -12.49 -5.46 -13.63
C GLN A 57 -11.07 -5.48 -14.19
N ASN A 58 -10.23 -4.55 -13.77
CA ASN A 58 -8.83 -4.44 -14.15
C ASN A 58 -7.91 -4.93 -13.03
N GLN A 59 -6.61 -5.02 -13.34
CA GLN A 59 -5.56 -5.22 -12.35
C GLN A 59 -5.67 -4.15 -11.26
N VAL A 60 -5.75 -4.56 -9.98
CA VAL A 60 -5.78 -3.68 -8.82
C VAL A 60 -4.46 -3.74 -8.09
N PHE A 61 -3.88 -2.58 -7.84
CA PHE A 61 -2.69 -2.45 -7.00
C PHE A 61 -3.08 -2.09 -5.57
N ILE A 62 -2.32 -2.58 -4.60
CA ILE A 62 -2.53 -2.30 -3.18
C ILE A 62 -1.22 -1.83 -2.57
N VAL A 63 -1.24 -0.65 -1.98
CA VAL A 63 -0.14 -0.05 -1.23
C VAL A 63 -0.53 0.13 0.24
N GLU A 64 0.43 0.52 1.09
CA GLU A 64 0.17 0.77 2.51
C GLU A 64 -0.45 2.15 2.76
N GLY A 65 0.05 3.17 2.10
CA GLY A 65 -0.29 4.57 2.34
C GLY A 65 -1.19 5.21 1.30
N PRO A 66 -2.17 6.04 1.72
CA PRO A 66 -3.01 6.77 0.77
C PRO A 66 -2.24 7.63 -0.23
N ILE A 67 -1.12 8.26 0.20
CA ILE A 67 -0.32 9.13 -0.68
C ILE A 67 0.35 8.32 -1.78
N ASP A 68 0.94 7.17 -1.45
CA ASP A 68 1.59 6.29 -2.43
C ASP A 68 0.60 5.84 -3.52
N SER A 69 -0.65 5.57 -3.13
CA SER A 69 -1.70 5.16 -4.06
C SER A 69 -2.10 6.21 -5.10
N LEU A 70 -1.74 7.48 -4.90
CA LEU A 70 -2.02 8.56 -5.87
C LEU A 70 -1.10 8.53 -7.10
N PHE A 71 0.01 7.84 -7.00
CA PHE A 71 1.03 7.75 -8.06
C PHE A 71 0.92 6.49 -8.90
N ILE A 72 0.03 5.57 -8.54
CA ILE A 72 -0.19 4.28 -9.22
C ILE A 72 -1.63 4.24 -9.72
N ASP A 73 -1.81 3.90 -10.99
CA ASP A 73 -3.15 3.79 -11.57
C ASP A 73 -3.90 2.56 -11.02
N ASN A 74 -5.20 2.68 -10.87
CA ASN A 74 -6.09 1.65 -10.32
C ASN A 74 -5.62 1.08 -8.97
N CYS A 75 -5.23 1.97 -8.04
CA CYS A 75 -4.58 1.62 -6.78
C CYS A 75 -5.44 1.96 -5.56
N LEU A 76 -5.46 1.03 -4.63
CA LEU A 76 -6.03 1.19 -3.28
C LEU A 76 -4.90 1.36 -2.25
N ALA A 77 -5.20 2.06 -1.15
CA ALA A 77 -4.36 1.97 0.03
C ALA A 77 -5.10 1.23 1.16
N ALA A 78 -4.55 0.10 1.55
CA ALA A 78 -5.15 -0.80 2.52
C ALA A 78 -4.09 -1.35 3.47
N GLY A 79 -3.64 -0.54 4.43
CA GLY A 79 -2.72 -0.99 5.47
C GLY A 79 -3.36 -2.07 6.36
N GLY A 80 -3.27 -3.34 5.96
CA GLY A 80 -3.81 -4.49 6.70
C GLY A 80 -5.28 -4.86 6.40
N ALA A 81 -5.88 -4.34 5.34
CA ALA A 81 -7.25 -4.68 4.92
C ALA A 81 -7.31 -5.85 3.93
N ASP A 82 -6.49 -6.88 4.13
CA ASP A 82 -6.37 -8.06 3.26
C ASP A 82 -7.71 -8.79 3.03
N LEU A 83 -8.66 -8.65 3.95
CA LEU A 83 -9.95 -9.30 3.88
C LEU A 83 -10.99 -8.58 2.99
N PHE A 84 -10.78 -7.30 2.69
CA PHE A 84 -11.79 -6.51 1.96
C PHE A 84 -11.99 -6.98 0.52
N LEU A 85 -10.91 -7.37 -0.14
CA LEU A 85 -10.91 -7.77 -1.55
C LEU A 85 -11.14 -9.28 -1.73
N LYS A 86 -11.08 -10.04 -0.65
CA LYS A 86 -11.32 -11.48 -0.68
C LYS A 86 -12.71 -11.76 -1.27
N ASN A 87 -12.75 -12.56 -2.33
CA ASN A 87 -13.96 -12.93 -3.08
C ASN A 87 -14.61 -11.82 -3.93
N LYS A 88 -14.00 -10.64 -4.06
CA LYS A 88 -14.51 -9.58 -4.95
C LYS A 88 -13.88 -9.63 -6.35
N ILE A 89 -12.61 -9.98 -6.41
CA ILE A 89 -11.86 -10.15 -7.65
C ILE A 89 -10.92 -11.35 -7.51
N PRO A 90 -10.52 -12.02 -8.59
CA PRO A 90 -9.53 -13.08 -8.55
C PRO A 90 -8.20 -12.60 -7.96
N ASN A 91 -7.53 -13.44 -7.17
CA ASN A 91 -6.30 -13.05 -6.49
C ASN A 91 -5.17 -12.71 -7.46
N GLU A 92 -5.14 -13.35 -8.64
CA GLU A 92 -4.19 -13.03 -9.73
C GLU A 92 -4.36 -11.62 -10.31
N ASN A 93 -5.51 -11.00 -10.10
CA ASN A 93 -5.76 -9.61 -10.49
C ASN A 93 -5.43 -8.60 -9.38
N ILE A 94 -4.81 -9.03 -8.31
CA ILE A 94 -4.37 -8.17 -7.21
C ILE A 94 -2.84 -8.23 -7.10
N THR A 95 -2.21 -7.05 -7.09
CA THR A 95 -0.77 -6.91 -6.87
C THR A 95 -0.51 -6.05 -5.63
N TYR A 96 0.17 -6.62 -4.65
CA TYR A 96 0.62 -5.89 -3.47
C TYR A 96 1.97 -5.22 -3.71
N ILE A 97 2.09 -3.98 -3.26
CA ILE A 97 3.28 -3.15 -3.34
C ILE A 97 3.60 -2.70 -1.92
N PHE A 98 4.61 -3.31 -1.31
CA PHE A 98 5.10 -2.98 0.02
C PHE A 98 6.23 -1.95 -0.06
N ASP A 99 6.49 -1.27 1.06
CA ASP A 99 7.68 -0.43 1.18
C ASP A 99 8.96 -1.24 0.92
N ASN A 100 9.95 -0.62 0.31
CA ASN A 100 11.24 -1.25 -0.01
C ASN A 100 12.14 -1.32 1.23
N GLU A 101 11.72 -2.11 2.20
CA GLU A 101 12.41 -2.29 3.48
C GLU A 101 12.82 -3.78 3.70
N PRO A 102 13.83 -4.30 3.01
CA PRO A 102 14.20 -5.73 3.07
C PRO A 102 14.71 -6.21 4.44
N ARG A 103 14.97 -5.28 5.37
CA ARG A 103 15.34 -5.58 6.77
C ARG A 103 14.15 -5.52 7.72
N ASN A 104 12.99 -5.11 7.27
CA ASN A 104 11.78 -5.02 8.10
C ASN A 104 11.06 -6.38 8.16
N LYS A 105 11.15 -7.05 9.31
CA LYS A 105 10.57 -8.38 9.51
C LYS A 105 9.07 -8.42 9.27
N GLU A 106 8.34 -7.35 9.63
CA GLU A 106 6.88 -7.29 9.45
C GLU A 106 6.50 -7.20 7.97
N ILE A 107 7.23 -6.40 7.19
CA ILE A 107 7.00 -6.31 5.74
C ILE A 107 7.29 -7.67 5.09
N VAL A 108 8.44 -8.27 5.38
CA VAL A 108 8.80 -9.60 4.84
C VAL A 108 7.74 -10.64 5.19
N LYS A 109 7.28 -10.69 6.44
CA LYS A 109 6.23 -11.59 6.88
C LYS A 109 4.91 -11.38 6.14
N ARG A 110 4.53 -10.13 5.90
CA ARG A 110 3.32 -9.79 5.14
C ARG A 110 3.45 -10.19 3.66
N MET A 111 4.63 -10.00 3.06
CA MET A 111 4.90 -10.46 1.69
C MET A 111 4.75 -11.98 1.57
N TYR A 112 5.31 -12.78 2.51
CA TYR A 112 5.08 -14.22 2.52
C TYR A 112 3.59 -14.57 2.60
N LYS A 113 2.85 -13.91 3.50
CA LYS A 113 1.41 -14.17 3.68
C LYS A 113 0.59 -13.90 2.41
N VAL A 114 0.88 -12.84 1.66
CA VAL A 114 0.15 -12.54 0.42
C VAL A 114 0.54 -13.50 -0.71
N ILE A 115 1.80 -13.93 -0.77
CA ILE A 115 2.25 -14.95 -1.74
C ILE A 115 1.59 -16.30 -1.46
N GLU A 116 1.49 -16.73 -0.20
CA GLU A 116 0.80 -17.96 0.22
C GLU A 116 -0.70 -17.94 -0.12
N GLN A 117 -1.28 -16.77 -0.28
CA GLN A 117 -2.67 -16.58 -0.70
C GLN A 117 -2.84 -16.41 -2.21
N ASP A 118 -1.81 -16.71 -3.00
CA ASP A 118 -1.80 -16.62 -4.46
C ASP A 118 -2.00 -15.19 -5.02
N PHE A 119 -1.67 -14.15 -4.25
CA PHE A 119 -1.59 -12.78 -4.75
C PHE A 119 -0.26 -12.52 -5.46
N ASN A 120 -0.27 -11.53 -6.36
CA ASN A 120 0.97 -11.00 -6.91
C ASN A 120 1.61 -10.02 -5.93
N VAL A 121 2.93 -9.91 -6.01
CA VAL A 121 3.70 -8.97 -5.19
C VAL A 121 4.81 -8.32 -6.01
N VAL A 122 5.02 -7.04 -5.79
CA VAL A 122 6.19 -6.33 -6.31
C VAL A 122 7.38 -6.61 -5.39
N ILE A 123 8.49 -7.04 -5.97
CA ILE A 123 9.77 -7.21 -5.27
C ILE A 123 10.74 -6.25 -5.91
N TRP A 124 11.07 -5.18 -5.21
CA TRP A 124 11.86 -4.07 -5.71
C TRP A 124 13.25 -4.52 -6.16
N PRO A 125 13.80 -3.97 -7.25
CA PRO A 125 15.14 -4.29 -7.71
C PRO A 125 16.22 -3.86 -6.68
N GLU A 126 17.33 -4.56 -6.66
CA GLU A 126 18.38 -4.40 -5.63
C GLU A 126 19.06 -3.02 -5.67
N ASP A 127 19.16 -2.44 -6.84
CA ASP A 127 19.76 -1.12 -7.09
C ASP A 127 18.85 0.04 -6.70
N LEU A 128 17.55 -0.21 -6.51
CA LEU A 128 16.60 0.80 -6.03
C LEU A 128 16.71 0.95 -4.51
N GLN A 129 17.31 2.07 -4.06
CA GLN A 129 17.55 2.33 -2.63
C GLN A 129 16.47 3.18 -1.96
N LEU A 130 15.45 3.62 -2.71
CA LEU A 130 14.36 4.47 -2.20
C LEU A 130 13.34 3.61 -1.44
N LYS A 131 12.81 4.17 -0.36
CA LYS A 131 12.04 3.43 0.62
C LYS A 131 10.61 3.11 0.15
N ASP A 132 9.89 4.08 -0.36
CA ASP A 132 8.48 3.97 -0.72
C ASP A 132 8.19 4.69 -2.04
N VAL A 133 6.98 4.54 -2.56
CA VAL A 133 6.55 5.13 -3.83
C VAL A 133 6.64 6.66 -3.79
N ASN A 134 6.29 7.28 -2.66
CA ASN A 134 6.38 8.73 -2.51
C ASN A 134 7.83 9.21 -2.61
N ASP A 135 8.77 8.52 -1.95
CA ASP A 135 10.19 8.84 -2.04
C ASP A 135 10.72 8.68 -3.48
N MET A 136 10.25 7.66 -4.20
CA MET A 136 10.61 7.43 -5.61
C MET A 136 10.18 8.62 -6.50
N ILE A 137 8.95 9.07 -6.36
CA ILE A 137 8.43 10.24 -7.10
C ILE A 137 9.16 11.53 -6.69
N MET A 138 9.40 11.73 -5.40
CA MET A 138 10.13 12.90 -4.89
C MET A 138 11.59 12.94 -5.35
N SER A 139 12.20 11.79 -5.65
CA SER A 139 13.54 11.70 -6.24
C SER A 139 13.59 12.00 -7.73
N GLY A 140 12.43 12.19 -8.39
CA GLY A 140 12.31 12.55 -9.79
C GLY A 140 11.88 11.42 -10.73
N LEU A 141 11.52 10.23 -10.22
CA LEU A 141 10.92 9.21 -11.07
C LEU A 141 9.56 9.70 -11.58
N THR A 142 9.35 9.53 -12.88
CA THR A 142 8.04 9.76 -13.49
C THR A 142 7.08 8.62 -13.20
N LYS A 143 5.77 8.87 -13.29
CA LYS A 143 4.75 7.82 -13.19
C LYS A 143 4.99 6.65 -14.16
N LEU A 144 5.42 6.94 -15.38
CA LEU A 144 5.71 5.91 -16.39
C LEU A 144 6.88 5.01 -15.96
N GLN A 145 7.98 5.62 -15.51
CA GLN A 145 9.13 4.87 -15.01
C GLN A 145 8.77 4.01 -13.80
N LEU A 146 7.98 4.56 -12.86
CA LEU A 146 7.48 3.80 -11.71
C LEU A 146 6.62 2.61 -12.17
N GLN A 147 5.70 2.82 -13.13
CA GLN A 147 4.85 1.76 -13.67
C GLN A 147 5.67 0.66 -14.36
N ASP A 148 6.72 1.03 -15.10
CA ASP A 148 7.64 0.08 -15.74
C ASP A 148 8.39 -0.74 -14.69
N ILE A 149 8.89 -0.09 -13.61
CA ILE A 149 9.54 -0.80 -12.50
C ILE A 149 8.57 -1.79 -11.85
N ILE A 150 7.35 -1.36 -11.55
CA ILE A 150 6.32 -2.22 -10.94
C ILE A 150 6.02 -3.42 -11.85
N SER A 151 5.77 -3.18 -13.13
CA SER A 151 5.42 -4.22 -14.11
C SER A 151 6.54 -5.26 -14.28
N ASN A 152 7.79 -4.80 -14.38
CA ASN A 152 8.95 -5.66 -14.56
C ASN A 152 9.36 -6.42 -13.30
N ASN A 153 8.86 -6.02 -12.13
CA ASN A 153 9.20 -6.60 -10.83
C ASN A 153 7.99 -7.18 -10.09
N THR A 154 6.90 -7.45 -10.80
CA THR A 154 5.74 -8.17 -10.27
C THR A 154 5.93 -9.67 -10.42
N TYR A 155 5.81 -10.39 -9.31
CA TYR A 155 6.02 -11.83 -9.24
C TYR A 155 4.84 -12.51 -8.54
N SER A 156 4.67 -13.82 -8.79
CA SER A 156 3.63 -14.64 -8.16
C SER A 156 4.17 -16.02 -7.78
N LYS A 157 3.49 -16.69 -6.87
CA LYS A 157 3.73 -18.10 -6.52
C LYS A 157 5.21 -18.39 -6.23
N LEU A 158 5.75 -19.44 -6.83
CA LEU A 158 7.14 -19.87 -6.62
C LEU A 158 8.17 -18.82 -7.05
N SER A 159 7.90 -18.10 -8.13
CA SER A 159 8.81 -17.03 -8.58
C SER A 159 8.90 -15.90 -7.55
N ALA A 160 7.78 -15.53 -6.92
CA ALA A 160 7.74 -14.54 -5.85
C ALA A 160 8.51 -15.02 -4.61
N LEU A 161 8.32 -16.27 -4.19
CA LEU A 161 9.05 -16.86 -3.05
C LEU A 161 10.56 -16.85 -3.29
N THR A 162 10.99 -17.26 -4.48
CA THR A 162 12.40 -17.26 -4.85
C THR A 162 12.98 -15.85 -4.81
N LYS A 163 12.33 -14.88 -5.47
CA LYS A 163 12.78 -13.49 -5.48
C LYS A 163 12.78 -12.85 -4.09
N LEU A 164 11.75 -13.12 -3.27
CA LEU A 164 11.67 -12.61 -1.91
C LEU A 164 12.83 -13.13 -1.04
N ASN A 165 13.21 -14.40 -1.20
CA ASN A 165 14.34 -14.97 -0.47
C ASN A 165 15.68 -14.31 -0.81
N TYR A 166 15.88 -13.85 -2.04
CA TYR A 166 17.06 -13.06 -2.43
C TYR A 166 16.97 -11.61 -1.96
N TRP A 167 15.77 -11.02 -2.03
CA TRP A 167 15.57 -9.60 -1.67
C TRP A 167 15.67 -9.34 -0.17
N LYS A 168 15.11 -10.24 0.68
CA LYS A 168 15.13 -10.07 2.14
C LYS A 168 16.55 -10.04 2.69
N LYS A 169 16.83 -9.10 3.59
CA LYS A 169 18.14 -8.95 4.27
C LYS A 169 18.00 -9.22 5.78
N ILE A 170 17.13 -10.15 6.15
CA ILE A 170 16.94 -10.65 7.51
C ILE A 170 17.43 -12.09 7.58
N LYS A 171 18.10 -12.45 8.69
CA LYS A 171 18.39 -13.86 8.99
C LYS A 171 17.12 -14.52 9.46
N GLU A 172 16.89 -15.74 9.04
CA GLU A 172 15.87 -16.59 9.65
C GLU A 172 16.24 -16.81 11.12
N VAL A 173 15.24 -16.68 11.99
CA VAL A 173 15.36 -17.00 13.42
C VAL A 173 14.85 -18.40 13.61
#